data_ed56aa4d0a1e00f4601375f04c640bc4
#
_entry.id   ed56aa4d0a1e00f4601375f04c640bc4
#
_cell.length_a   1.000
_cell.length_b   1.000
_cell.length_c   1.000
_cell.angle_alpha   90.00
_cell.angle_beta   90.00
_cell.angle_gamma   90.00
#
_symmetry.space_group_name_H-M   'P 1'
#
loop_
_entity.id
_entity.type
_entity.pdbx_description
1 polymer ?
#
loop_
_entity_poly.entity_id
_entity_poly.type
_entity_poly.pdbx_seq_one_letter_code
_entity_poly.pdbx_strand_id
1 'polypeptide(L)'
;MKVVELKTMVVENEEPYIGGKWLLFLELITDEGISGLGERITGGSYSRDLGALQSQVKLIEELVGQYVIGEDPTRIERIWDRMYASRHDFRHPSLYATPVISAIDMALWDIVGKAANQPIYNLLGGMYHEKLRAYAYMPSGDYRANPELAGEAAIQLLEEGNSACKLDPFMPMYPIPRDIPIWEIEAAAKIFESIRNAVGNKLEVGIGTHGQLSTFSAIRVAD
;
A
#
# COMPACT_ATOMS: atom_id res chain seq x y z
N MET A 1 -31.57 4.92 1.80
CA MET A 1 -30.39 4.76 0.90
C MET A 1 -29.98 3.29 0.84
N LYS A 2 -29.81 2.74 -0.36
CA LYS A 2 -29.35 1.36 -0.59
C LYS A 2 -28.33 1.36 -1.73
N VAL A 3 -27.33 0.51 -1.66
CA VAL A 3 -26.41 0.28 -2.78
C VAL A 3 -27.13 -0.50 -3.88
N VAL A 4 -27.12 0.00 -5.11
CA VAL A 4 -27.88 -0.60 -6.24
C VAL A 4 -26.99 -0.99 -7.42
N GLU A 5 -25.79 -0.43 -7.52
CA GLU A 5 -24.89 -0.69 -8.66
C GLU A 5 -23.42 -0.72 -8.23
N LEU A 6 -22.64 -1.55 -8.90
CA LEU A 6 -21.19 -1.62 -8.84
C LEU A 6 -20.61 -1.32 -10.21
N LYS A 7 -19.58 -0.48 -10.25
CA LYS A 7 -18.69 -0.35 -11.41
C LYS A 7 -17.26 -0.68 -11.01
N THR A 8 -16.54 -1.40 -11.84
CA THR A 8 -15.11 -1.68 -11.68
C THR A 8 -14.33 -1.03 -12.81
N MET A 9 -13.20 -0.43 -12.48
CA MET A 9 -12.35 0.29 -13.43
C MET A 9 -10.92 -0.20 -13.29
N VAL A 10 -10.37 -0.73 -14.40
CA VAL A 10 -8.96 -1.09 -14.50
C VAL A 10 -8.28 -0.02 -15.35
N VAL A 11 -7.31 0.66 -14.76
CA VAL A 11 -6.59 1.77 -15.40
C VAL A 11 -5.13 1.37 -15.56
N GLU A 12 -4.58 1.56 -16.75
CA GLU A 12 -3.15 1.42 -16.99
C GLU A 12 -2.43 2.65 -16.45
N ASN A 13 -1.43 2.42 -15.61
CA ASN A 13 -0.60 3.49 -15.05
C ASN A 13 0.54 3.82 -16.03
N GLU A 14 0.98 5.05 -16.04
CA GLU A 14 2.10 5.51 -16.85
C GLU A 14 3.46 5.03 -16.29
N GLU A 15 4.44 4.89 -17.17
CA GLU A 15 5.81 4.63 -16.72
C GLU A 15 6.32 5.80 -15.85
N PRO A 16 7.05 5.52 -14.77
CA PRO A 16 7.69 4.26 -14.35
C PRO A 16 6.84 3.29 -13.53
N TYR A 17 5.53 3.27 -13.68
CA TYR A 17 4.58 2.37 -13.02
C TYR A 17 4.63 2.41 -11.47
N ILE A 18 4.75 3.60 -10.89
CA ILE A 18 4.73 3.77 -9.43
C ILE A 18 3.41 3.27 -8.87
N GLY A 19 3.45 2.34 -7.93
CA GLY A 19 2.27 1.66 -7.41
C GLY A 19 1.83 0.43 -8.22
N GLY A 20 2.35 0.23 -9.42
CA GLY A 20 2.08 -0.89 -10.31
C GLY A 20 1.61 -0.47 -11.69
N LYS A 21 1.69 -1.40 -12.66
CA LYS A 21 1.26 -1.13 -14.04
C LYS A 21 -0.25 -0.94 -14.17
N TRP A 22 -1.03 -1.67 -13.34
CA TRP A 22 -2.48 -1.63 -13.36
C TRP A 22 -3.01 -1.15 -12.03
N LEU A 23 -3.93 -0.20 -12.05
CA LEU A 23 -4.68 0.28 -10.91
C LEU A 23 -6.12 -0.24 -11.00
N LEU A 24 -6.69 -0.68 -9.88
CA LEU A 24 -8.04 -1.21 -9.82
C LEU A 24 -8.89 -0.37 -8.86
N PHE A 25 -9.91 0.24 -9.40
CA PHE A 25 -10.90 1.00 -8.66
C PHE A 25 -12.27 0.32 -8.73
N LEU A 26 -13.11 0.64 -7.76
CA LEU A 26 -14.53 0.32 -7.78
C LEU A 26 -15.36 1.54 -7.38
N GLU A 27 -16.56 1.66 -7.92
CA GLU A 27 -17.54 2.64 -7.54
C GLU A 27 -18.82 1.92 -7.13
N LEU A 28 -19.30 2.22 -5.92
CA LEU A 28 -20.62 1.79 -5.43
C LEU A 28 -21.60 2.95 -5.61
N ILE A 29 -22.77 2.68 -6.18
CA ILE A 29 -23.78 3.70 -6.44
C ILE A 29 -25.04 3.35 -5.65
N THR A 30 -25.66 4.37 -5.03
CA THR A 30 -26.87 4.22 -4.25
C THR A 30 -28.12 4.61 -5.04
N ASP A 31 -29.29 4.15 -4.59
CA ASP A 31 -30.60 4.54 -5.12
C ASP A 31 -30.93 6.04 -4.95
N GLU A 32 -30.16 6.77 -4.13
CA GLU A 32 -30.27 8.21 -3.96
C GLU A 32 -29.25 9.01 -4.81
N GLY A 33 -28.49 8.33 -5.67
CA GLY A 33 -27.51 8.95 -6.58
C GLY A 33 -26.17 9.35 -5.93
N ILE A 34 -25.97 8.99 -4.66
CA ILE A 34 -24.67 9.16 -4.00
C ILE A 34 -23.80 7.98 -4.39
N SER A 35 -22.55 8.25 -4.81
CA SER A 35 -21.59 7.21 -5.11
C SER A 35 -20.32 7.31 -4.26
N GLY A 36 -19.69 6.19 -4.00
CA GLY A 36 -18.42 6.10 -3.29
C GLY A 36 -17.38 5.31 -4.06
N LEU A 37 -16.15 5.79 -3.99
CA LEU A 37 -14.98 5.21 -4.65
C LEU A 37 -14.12 4.43 -3.66
N GLY A 38 -13.62 3.29 -4.11
CA GLY A 38 -12.62 2.51 -3.42
C GLY A 38 -11.50 2.09 -4.35
N GLU A 39 -10.29 1.98 -3.82
CA GLU A 39 -9.11 1.53 -4.55
C GLU A 39 -8.62 0.21 -3.98
N ARG A 40 -8.42 -0.77 -4.85
CA ARG A 40 -7.74 -2.00 -4.50
C ARG A 40 -6.25 -1.84 -4.82
N ILE A 41 -5.41 -1.86 -3.79
CA ILE A 41 -3.96 -1.81 -3.95
C ILE A 41 -3.51 -3.02 -4.79
N THR A 42 -2.85 -2.76 -5.92
CA THR A 42 -2.44 -3.77 -6.90
C THR A 42 -0.95 -4.16 -6.81
N GLY A 43 -0.28 -3.86 -5.70
CA GLY A 43 1.15 -4.10 -5.53
C GLY A 43 1.59 -5.56 -5.79
N GLY A 44 2.87 -5.74 -6.12
CA GLY A 44 3.47 -7.04 -6.38
C GLY A 44 3.09 -7.65 -7.73
N SER A 45 2.92 -8.97 -7.78
CA SER A 45 2.62 -9.71 -9.02
C SER A 45 1.28 -9.34 -9.65
N TYR A 46 0.29 -8.92 -8.86
CA TYR A 46 -1.03 -8.52 -9.36
C TYR A 46 -1.00 -7.26 -10.22
N SER A 47 -0.03 -6.39 -10.01
CA SER A 47 0.10 -5.16 -10.78
C SER A 47 0.71 -5.34 -12.17
N ARG A 48 1.25 -6.53 -12.46
CA ARG A 48 1.93 -6.83 -13.73
C ARG A 48 1.19 -7.85 -14.57
N ASP A 49 0.30 -8.62 -13.98
CA ASP A 49 -0.48 -9.68 -14.63
C ASP A 49 -1.96 -9.29 -14.70
N LEU A 50 -2.42 -8.98 -15.90
CA LEU A 50 -3.83 -8.61 -16.15
C LEU A 50 -4.79 -9.77 -15.80
N GLY A 51 -4.38 -11.02 -15.98
CA GLY A 51 -5.20 -12.18 -15.60
C GLY A 51 -5.38 -12.29 -14.09
N ALA A 52 -4.32 -12.07 -13.33
CA ALA A 52 -4.39 -11.99 -11.87
C ALA A 52 -5.30 -10.85 -11.41
N LEU A 53 -5.23 -9.69 -12.08
CA LEU A 53 -6.10 -8.56 -11.78
C LEU A 53 -7.57 -8.85 -12.08
N GLN A 54 -7.88 -9.52 -13.20
CA GLN A 54 -9.24 -9.93 -13.54
C GLN A 54 -9.85 -10.86 -12.48
N SER A 55 -9.03 -11.70 -11.85
CA SER A 55 -9.50 -12.53 -10.73
C SER A 55 -9.93 -11.69 -9.51
N GLN A 56 -9.29 -10.54 -9.29
CA GLN A 56 -9.68 -9.60 -8.24
C GLN A 56 -10.98 -8.87 -8.58
N VAL A 57 -11.18 -8.48 -9.84
CA VAL A 57 -12.45 -7.92 -10.32
C VAL A 57 -13.60 -8.89 -10.04
N LYS A 58 -13.44 -10.17 -10.37
CA LYS A 58 -14.45 -11.19 -10.08
C LYS A 58 -14.73 -11.35 -8.60
N LEU A 59 -13.71 -11.25 -7.75
CA LEU A 59 -13.90 -11.32 -6.30
C LEU A 59 -14.66 -10.08 -5.78
N ILE A 60 -14.39 -8.89 -6.33
CA ILE A 60 -15.16 -7.68 -6.03
C ILE A 60 -16.63 -7.89 -6.41
N GLU A 61 -16.91 -8.35 -7.63
CA GLU A 61 -18.26 -8.60 -8.12
C GLU A 61 -19.01 -9.62 -7.24
N GLU A 62 -18.34 -10.71 -6.85
CA GLU A 62 -18.90 -11.73 -5.94
C GLU A 62 -19.25 -11.13 -4.58
N LEU A 63 -18.31 -10.46 -3.91
CA LEU A 63 -18.54 -9.94 -2.56
C LEU A 63 -19.58 -8.81 -2.56
N VAL A 64 -19.52 -7.92 -3.53
CA VAL A 64 -20.50 -6.83 -3.65
C VAL A 64 -21.88 -7.39 -3.96
N GLY A 65 -22.00 -8.33 -4.89
CA GLY A 65 -23.29 -8.96 -5.23
C GLY A 65 -23.96 -9.69 -4.07
N GLN A 66 -23.15 -10.35 -3.22
CA GLN A 66 -23.68 -11.15 -2.11
C GLN A 66 -23.93 -10.34 -0.82
N TYR A 67 -23.13 -9.32 -0.55
CA TYR A 67 -23.09 -8.67 0.78
C TYR A 67 -23.38 -7.18 0.79
N VAL A 68 -23.35 -6.51 -0.37
CA VAL A 68 -23.43 -5.04 -0.45
C VAL A 68 -24.66 -4.57 -1.24
N ILE A 69 -24.97 -5.19 -2.37
CA ILE A 69 -26.14 -4.81 -3.17
C ILE A 69 -27.43 -5.00 -2.33
N GLY A 70 -28.24 -3.96 -2.30
CA GLY A 70 -29.52 -3.93 -1.54
C GLY A 70 -29.35 -3.58 -0.06
N GLU A 71 -28.13 -3.55 0.46
CA GLU A 71 -27.85 -3.15 1.85
C GLU A 71 -27.80 -1.62 2.00
N ASP A 72 -28.01 -1.16 3.23
CA ASP A 72 -27.81 0.22 3.63
C ASP A 72 -26.31 0.47 3.84
N PRO A 73 -25.67 1.35 3.03
CA PRO A 73 -24.24 1.60 3.10
C PRO A 73 -23.77 2.23 4.43
N THR A 74 -24.70 2.74 5.26
CA THR A 74 -24.33 3.25 6.60
C THR A 74 -24.00 2.15 7.59
N ARG A 75 -24.33 0.88 7.27
CA ARG A 75 -24.06 -0.27 8.12
C ARG A 75 -22.69 -0.90 7.80
N ILE A 76 -21.66 -0.06 7.72
CA ILE A 76 -20.31 -0.43 7.26
C ILE A 76 -19.77 -1.65 8.02
N GLU A 77 -19.76 -1.59 9.36
CA GLU A 77 -19.24 -2.67 10.22
C GLU A 77 -19.94 -4.02 9.95
N ARG A 78 -21.27 -3.99 9.78
CA ARG A 78 -22.04 -5.19 9.49
C ARG A 78 -21.70 -5.79 8.13
N ILE A 79 -21.53 -4.93 7.12
CA ILE A 79 -21.18 -5.36 5.75
C ILE A 79 -19.77 -5.93 5.77
N TRP A 80 -18.83 -5.24 6.42
CA TRP A 80 -17.45 -5.68 6.56
C TRP A 80 -17.35 -7.04 7.26
N ASP A 81 -18.00 -7.21 8.39
CA ASP A 81 -17.98 -8.46 9.16
C ASP A 81 -18.52 -9.64 8.34
N ARG A 82 -19.59 -9.45 7.58
CA ARG A 82 -20.14 -10.49 6.69
C ARG A 82 -19.17 -10.87 5.57
N MET A 83 -18.53 -9.90 4.94
CA MET A 83 -17.51 -10.18 3.91
C MET A 83 -16.30 -10.90 4.52
N TYR A 84 -15.85 -10.46 5.68
CA TYR A 84 -14.73 -11.08 6.39
C TYR A 84 -15.07 -12.52 6.82
N ALA A 85 -16.21 -12.72 7.45
CA ALA A 85 -16.69 -14.02 7.91
C ALA A 85 -16.96 -14.99 6.77
N SER A 86 -17.27 -14.54 5.57
CA SER A 86 -17.45 -15.39 4.39
C SER A 86 -16.19 -16.20 4.00
N ARG A 87 -15.04 -15.83 4.57
CA ARG A 87 -13.74 -16.49 4.35
C ARG A 87 -13.27 -17.29 5.58
N HIS A 88 -14.18 -17.66 6.47
CA HIS A 88 -13.87 -18.34 7.74
C HIS A 88 -13.13 -19.68 7.60
N ASP A 89 -13.33 -20.41 6.50
CA ASP A 89 -12.65 -21.68 6.23
C ASP A 89 -11.13 -21.54 6.16
N PHE A 90 -10.64 -20.35 5.80
CA PHE A 90 -9.23 -20.00 5.80
C PHE A 90 -8.76 -19.37 7.11
N ARG A 91 -9.64 -19.23 8.11
CA ARG A 91 -9.46 -18.56 9.41
C ARG A 91 -9.14 -17.06 9.34
N HIS A 92 -8.72 -16.57 8.19
CA HIS A 92 -8.54 -15.17 7.86
C HIS A 92 -8.51 -15.00 6.34
N PRO A 93 -8.96 -13.86 5.82
CA PRO A 93 -9.25 -13.68 4.39
C PRO A 93 -8.02 -13.63 3.49
N SER A 94 -6.81 -13.68 4.01
CA SER A 94 -5.57 -13.65 3.23
C SER A 94 -5.28 -12.32 2.52
N LEU A 95 -4.06 -12.18 2.00
CA LEU A 95 -3.67 -11.05 1.13
C LEU A 95 -4.41 -11.02 -0.23
N TYR A 96 -5.14 -12.08 -0.57
CA TYR A 96 -5.96 -12.11 -1.78
C TYR A 96 -7.30 -11.40 -1.57
N ALA A 97 -7.99 -11.65 -0.46
CA ALA A 97 -9.34 -11.13 -0.20
C ALA A 97 -9.35 -9.82 0.61
N THR A 98 -8.43 -9.66 1.58
CA THR A 98 -8.41 -8.46 2.44
C THR A 98 -8.31 -7.14 1.65
N PRO A 99 -7.47 -6.99 0.61
CA PRO A 99 -7.44 -5.75 -0.17
C PRO A 99 -8.73 -5.47 -0.93
N VAL A 100 -9.47 -6.51 -1.33
CA VAL A 100 -10.79 -6.35 -1.95
C VAL A 100 -11.82 -5.86 -0.94
N ILE A 101 -11.86 -6.48 0.25
CA ILE A 101 -12.73 -6.03 1.35
C ILE A 101 -12.43 -4.58 1.71
N SER A 102 -11.15 -4.20 1.82
CA SER A 102 -10.72 -2.83 2.09
C SER A 102 -11.18 -1.83 1.03
N ALA A 103 -11.11 -2.21 -0.25
CA ALA A 103 -11.58 -1.34 -1.33
C ALA A 103 -13.09 -1.09 -1.26
N ILE A 104 -13.86 -2.14 -0.94
CA ILE A 104 -15.32 -2.02 -0.72
C ILE A 104 -15.62 -1.16 0.50
N ASP A 105 -14.89 -1.35 1.59
CA ASP A 105 -15.01 -0.57 2.83
C ASP A 105 -14.74 0.93 2.58
N MET A 106 -13.66 1.25 1.86
CA MET A 106 -13.36 2.64 1.45
C MET A 106 -14.52 3.26 0.67
N ALA A 107 -15.13 2.54 -0.27
CA ALA A 107 -16.26 3.04 -1.03
C ALA A 107 -17.51 3.27 -0.15
N LEU A 108 -17.76 2.41 0.83
CA LEU A 108 -18.85 2.60 1.79
C LEU A 108 -18.61 3.85 2.67
N TRP A 109 -17.40 4.04 3.18
CA TRP A 109 -17.03 5.24 3.94
C TRP A 109 -17.15 6.51 3.10
N ASP A 110 -16.79 6.48 1.81
CA ASP A 110 -16.93 7.61 0.90
C ASP A 110 -18.40 7.98 0.67
N ILE A 111 -19.30 6.98 0.53
CA ILE A 111 -20.75 7.21 0.49
C ILE A 111 -21.23 7.91 1.77
N VAL A 112 -20.84 7.38 2.93
CA VAL A 112 -21.28 7.93 4.23
C VAL A 112 -20.76 9.34 4.44
N GLY A 113 -19.50 9.60 4.08
CA GLY A 113 -18.91 10.93 4.13
C GLY A 113 -19.67 11.94 3.26
N LYS A 114 -19.98 11.57 2.02
CA LYS A 114 -20.76 12.40 1.09
C LYS A 114 -22.21 12.61 1.56
N ALA A 115 -22.86 11.57 2.04
CA ALA A 115 -24.21 11.66 2.60
C ALA A 115 -24.28 12.58 3.82
N ALA A 116 -23.26 12.55 4.67
CA ALA A 116 -23.16 13.41 5.85
C ALA A 116 -22.61 14.82 5.53
N ASN A 117 -22.18 15.06 4.30
CA ASN A 117 -21.44 16.27 3.89
C ASN A 117 -20.24 16.55 4.83
N GLN A 118 -19.49 15.49 5.15
CA GLN A 118 -18.33 15.53 6.03
C GLN A 118 -17.15 14.76 5.41
N PRO A 119 -15.93 15.24 5.55
CA PRO A 119 -14.76 14.43 5.20
C PRO A 119 -14.68 13.22 6.16
N ILE A 120 -14.19 12.10 5.64
CA ILE A 120 -14.13 10.83 6.38
C ILE A 120 -13.38 10.97 7.71
N TYR A 121 -12.30 11.77 7.75
CA TYR A 121 -11.53 11.96 8.99
C TYR A 121 -12.38 12.56 10.13
N ASN A 122 -13.37 13.39 9.84
CA ASN A 122 -14.29 13.90 10.86
C ASN A 122 -15.16 12.79 11.45
N LEU A 123 -15.59 11.84 10.61
CA LEU A 123 -16.39 10.69 11.04
C LEU A 123 -15.57 9.68 11.85
N LEU A 124 -14.26 9.67 11.65
CA LEU A 124 -13.31 8.79 12.34
C LEU A 124 -12.68 9.42 13.61
N GLY A 125 -13.20 10.54 14.08
CA GLY A 125 -12.74 11.17 15.33
C GLY A 125 -12.09 12.55 15.17
N GLY A 126 -12.04 13.09 13.96
CA GLY A 126 -11.54 14.43 13.67
C GLY A 126 -10.09 14.48 13.18
N MET A 127 -9.69 15.67 12.77
CA MET A 127 -8.35 15.92 12.27
C MET A 127 -7.35 15.95 13.43
N TYR A 128 -6.39 15.03 13.45
CA TYR A 128 -5.31 15.03 14.45
C TYR A 128 -4.11 15.86 13.99
N HIS A 129 -3.74 15.74 12.70
CA HIS A 129 -2.66 16.51 12.10
C HIS A 129 -3.16 17.30 10.89
N GLU A 130 -2.86 18.58 10.80
CA GLU A 130 -3.16 19.40 9.62
C GLU A 130 -2.27 19.02 8.43
N LYS A 131 -1.06 18.54 8.69
CA LYS A 131 -0.10 18.09 7.68
C LYS A 131 0.58 16.82 8.17
N LEU A 132 0.69 15.84 7.29
CA LEU A 132 1.45 14.62 7.52
C LEU A 132 2.86 14.79 6.97
N ARG A 133 3.86 14.35 7.75
CA ARG A 133 5.22 14.24 7.27
C ARG A 133 5.32 13.11 6.25
N ALA A 134 5.80 13.41 5.07
CA ALA A 134 6.08 12.42 4.05
C ALA A 134 7.55 11.99 4.09
N TYR A 135 7.84 10.79 3.63
CA TYR A 135 9.17 10.38 3.20
C TYR A 135 9.14 10.02 1.71
N ALA A 136 10.23 10.27 1.01
CA ALA A 136 10.39 9.88 -0.38
C ALA A 136 11.06 8.50 -0.48
N TYR A 137 10.69 7.70 -1.48
CA TYR A 137 11.55 6.59 -1.88
C TYR A 137 12.80 7.14 -2.56
N MET A 138 13.92 6.51 -2.28
CA MET A 138 15.17 6.79 -3.01
C MET A 138 14.95 6.55 -4.52
N PRO A 139 15.41 7.45 -5.40
CA PRO A 139 15.39 7.20 -6.85
C PRO A 139 15.97 5.84 -7.21
N SER A 140 15.53 5.27 -8.33
CA SER A 140 16.07 3.99 -8.81
C SER A 140 17.55 4.11 -9.14
N GLY A 141 18.36 3.18 -8.63
CA GLY A 141 19.81 3.14 -8.86
C GLY A 141 20.41 1.82 -8.39
N ASP A 142 21.54 1.44 -9.01
CA ASP A 142 22.31 0.29 -8.53
C ASP A 142 23.26 0.71 -7.40
N TYR A 143 22.68 1.00 -6.24
CA TYR A 143 23.42 1.43 -5.05
C TYR A 143 24.32 0.35 -4.47
N ARG A 144 24.12 -0.92 -4.83
CA ARG A 144 24.99 -2.01 -4.40
C ARG A 144 26.30 -2.03 -5.14
N ALA A 145 26.25 -1.84 -6.46
CA ALA A 145 27.45 -1.75 -7.29
C ALA A 145 28.18 -0.41 -7.09
N ASN A 146 27.41 0.67 -6.91
CA ASN A 146 27.90 2.03 -6.78
C ASN A 146 27.26 2.76 -5.60
N PRO A 147 27.72 2.54 -4.35
CA PRO A 147 27.12 3.17 -3.16
C PRO A 147 27.10 4.71 -3.19
N GLU A 148 28.05 5.32 -3.93
CA GLU A 148 28.15 6.78 -4.08
C GLU A 148 26.89 7.40 -4.70
N LEU A 149 26.21 6.68 -5.60
CA LEU A 149 24.94 7.12 -6.17
C LEU A 149 23.84 7.32 -5.11
N ALA A 150 23.91 6.59 -4.00
CA ALA A 150 22.96 6.78 -2.90
C ALA A 150 23.18 8.11 -2.18
N GLY A 151 24.42 8.55 -2.04
CA GLY A 151 24.76 9.87 -1.51
C GLY A 151 24.27 10.99 -2.41
N GLU A 152 24.47 10.88 -3.73
CA GLU A 152 23.99 11.84 -4.74
C GLU A 152 22.45 11.94 -4.73
N ALA A 153 21.77 10.79 -4.72
CA ALA A 153 20.30 10.74 -4.63
C ALA A 153 19.78 11.36 -3.33
N ALA A 154 20.48 11.17 -2.21
CA ALA A 154 20.11 11.78 -0.94
C ALA A 154 20.26 13.31 -0.95
N ILE A 155 21.28 13.85 -1.61
CA ILE A 155 21.44 15.29 -1.84
C ILE A 155 20.25 15.82 -2.67
N GLN A 156 19.91 15.16 -3.77
CA GLN A 156 18.78 15.55 -4.62
C GLN A 156 17.47 15.60 -3.81
N LEU A 157 17.17 14.56 -3.04
CA LEU A 157 15.95 14.52 -2.22
C LEU A 157 15.91 15.66 -1.19
N LEU A 158 17.06 15.99 -0.61
CA LEU A 158 17.16 17.10 0.35
C LEU A 158 16.91 18.44 -0.34
N GLU A 159 17.45 18.66 -1.55
CA GLU A 159 17.22 19.86 -2.37
C GLU A 159 15.77 20.00 -2.81
N GLU A 160 15.07 18.89 -3.05
CA GLU A 160 13.64 18.83 -3.32
C GLU A 160 12.77 19.14 -2.08
N GLY A 161 13.39 19.33 -0.91
CA GLY A 161 12.71 19.68 0.33
C GLY A 161 12.25 18.48 1.16
N ASN A 162 12.68 17.26 0.84
CA ASN A 162 12.38 16.09 1.67
C ASN A 162 13.23 16.11 2.95
N SER A 163 12.62 15.72 4.07
CA SER A 163 13.30 15.55 5.36
C SER A 163 13.53 14.10 5.75
N ALA A 164 12.98 13.17 4.97
CA ALA A 164 13.11 11.73 5.17
C ALA A 164 13.05 10.97 3.84
N CYS A 165 13.78 9.88 3.75
CA CYS A 165 13.70 8.95 2.63
C CYS A 165 13.67 7.50 3.10
N LYS A 166 13.37 6.59 2.18
CA LYS A 166 13.39 5.14 2.40
C LYS A 166 14.04 4.45 1.23
N LEU A 167 14.80 3.39 1.50
CA LEU A 167 15.31 2.47 0.50
C LEU A 167 15.25 1.04 1.01
N ASP A 168 15.29 0.10 0.07
CA ASP A 168 15.32 -1.34 0.33
C ASP A 168 16.75 -1.85 0.02
N PRO A 169 17.67 -1.89 1.02
CA PRO A 169 19.08 -2.15 0.76
C PRO A 169 19.37 -3.64 0.51
N PHE A 170 18.43 -4.53 0.87
CA PHE A 170 18.58 -5.97 0.74
C PHE A 170 17.91 -6.48 -0.51
N MET A 171 18.63 -7.27 -1.30
CA MET A 171 18.05 -7.96 -2.46
C MET A 171 17.06 -9.03 -2.00
N PRO A 172 15.98 -9.28 -2.75
CA PRO A 172 15.14 -10.44 -2.52
C PRO A 172 15.99 -11.72 -2.62
N MET A 173 16.06 -12.48 -1.53
CA MET A 173 16.83 -13.72 -1.47
C MET A 173 15.91 -14.92 -1.58
N TYR A 174 16.18 -15.79 -2.57
CA TYR A 174 15.45 -17.04 -2.73
C TYR A 174 16.42 -18.23 -2.87
N PRO A 175 16.22 -19.28 -2.08
CA PRO A 175 15.30 -19.36 -0.95
C PRO A 175 15.66 -18.35 0.14
N ILE A 176 14.68 -17.82 0.85
CA ILE A 176 14.92 -16.85 1.95
C ILE A 176 15.81 -17.54 3.00
N PRO A 177 17.05 -17.08 3.24
CA PRO A 177 17.90 -17.66 4.25
C PRO A 177 17.33 -17.36 5.65
N ARG A 178 17.55 -18.29 6.61
CA ARG A 178 17.20 -18.02 8.01
C ARG A 178 17.92 -16.81 8.57
N ASP A 179 19.17 -16.66 8.16
CA ASP A 179 20.04 -15.56 8.58
C ASP A 179 20.58 -14.82 7.38
N ILE A 180 20.60 -13.50 7.50
CA ILE A 180 21.19 -12.65 6.47
C ILE A 180 22.71 -12.84 6.45
N PRO A 181 23.34 -13.10 5.30
CA PRO A 181 24.78 -13.22 5.21
C PRO A 181 25.49 -11.89 5.56
N ILE A 182 26.68 -11.99 6.17
CA ILE A 182 27.42 -10.80 6.61
C ILE A 182 27.73 -9.84 5.45
N TRP A 183 28.03 -10.37 4.27
CA TRP A 183 28.33 -9.55 3.09
C TRP A 183 27.13 -8.73 2.59
N GLU A 184 25.88 -9.17 2.86
CA GLU A 184 24.67 -8.38 2.61
C GLU A 184 24.58 -7.20 3.57
N ILE A 185 24.89 -7.41 4.85
CA ILE A 185 24.93 -6.35 5.86
C ILE A 185 26.02 -5.33 5.51
N GLU A 186 27.22 -5.79 5.14
CA GLU A 186 28.31 -4.93 4.72
C GLU A 186 27.99 -4.10 3.47
N ALA A 187 27.30 -4.71 2.49
CA ALA A 187 26.88 -4.00 1.30
C ALA A 187 25.84 -2.92 1.63
N ALA A 188 24.86 -3.23 2.48
CA ALA A 188 23.89 -2.26 2.95
C ALA A 188 24.58 -1.13 3.75
N ALA A 189 25.50 -1.45 4.65
CA ALA A 189 26.23 -0.47 5.44
C ALA A 189 26.96 0.57 4.57
N LYS A 190 27.60 0.16 3.47
CA LYS A 190 28.25 1.08 2.53
C LYS A 190 27.28 2.06 1.87
N ILE A 191 26.06 1.62 1.57
CA ILE A 191 25.01 2.49 1.02
C ILE A 191 24.66 3.58 2.05
N PHE A 192 24.40 3.18 3.31
CA PHE A 192 24.08 4.13 4.38
C PHE A 192 25.23 5.05 4.74
N GLU A 193 26.47 4.54 4.74
CA GLU A 193 27.68 5.35 4.92
C GLU A 193 27.78 6.45 3.86
N SER A 194 27.57 6.11 2.58
CA SER A 194 27.55 7.08 1.49
C SER A 194 26.48 8.16 1.70
N ILE A 195 25.26 7.79 2.08
CA ILE A 195 24.19 8.73 2.38
C ILE A 195 24.59 9.64 3.55
N ARG A 196 25.10 9.08 4.65
CA ARG A 196 25.51 9.85 5.83
C ARG A 196 26.66 10.79 5.56
N ASN A 197 27.63 10.38 4.77
CA ASN A 197 28.74 11.22 4.35
C ASN A 197 28.26 12.41 3.49
N ALA A 198 27.27 12.20 2.64
CA ALA A 198 26.73 13.22 1.75
C ALA A 198 25.83 14.25 2.46
N VAL A 199 24.91 13.81 3.32
CA VAL A 199 23.87 14.68 3.88
C VAL A 199 23.88 14.78 5.42
N GLY A 200 24.72 14.01 6.10
CA GLY A 200 24.77 13.96 7.57
C GLY A 200 23.42 13.54 8.16
N ASN A 201 22.96 14.26 9.16
CA ASN A 201 21.68 14.03 9.85
C ASN A 201 20.54 14.92 9.31
N LYS A 202 20.72 15.57 8.17
CA LYS A 202 19.70 16.45 7.61
C LYS A 202 18.55 15.67 6.95
N LEU A 203 18.77 14.40 6.57
CA LEU A 203 17.79 13.51 5.99
C LEU A 203 17.66 12.26 6.87
N GLU A 204 16.47 11.97 7.36
CA GLU A 204 16.21 10.68 8.02
C GLU A 204 16.10 9.57 6.98
N VAL A 205 16.65 8.39 7.29
CA VAL A 205 16.70 7.28 6.35
C VAL A 205 16.04 6.04 6.95
N GLY A 206 14.97 5.59 6.33
CA GLY A 206 14.27 4.37 6.66
C GLY A 206 14.79 3.17 5.87
N ILE A 207 14.91 2.03 6.54
CA ILE A 207 15.26 0.73 5.93
C ILE A 207 14.00 -0.04 5.63
N GLY A 208 13.77 -0.35 4.34
CA GLY A 208 12.73 -1.28 3.91
C GLY A 208 13.22 -2.72 3.99
N THR A 209 12.53 -3.55 4.78
CA THR A 209 12.89 -4.97 4.95
C THR A 209 11.82 -5.93 4.44
N HIS A 210 10.60 -5.44 4.21
CA HIS A 210 9.46 -6.22 3.71
C HIS A 210 9.22 -7.55 4.44
N GLY A 211 9.56 -7.61 5.73
CA GLY A 211 9.40 -8.85 6.52
C GLY A 211 10.35 -9.99 6.13
N GLN A 212 11.42 -9.72 5.39
CA GLN A 212 12.37 -10.74 4.94
C GLN A 212 13.34 -11.22 6.03
N LEU A 213 13.53 -10.42 7.09
CA LEU A 213 14.51 -10.71 8.11
C LEU A 213 13.91 -11.58 9.23
N SER A 214 14.65 -12.61 9.68
CA SER A 214 14.40 -13.24 10.94
C SER A 214 14.66 -12.26 12.10
N THR A 215 14.12 -12.52 13.29
CA THR A 215 14.40 -11.70 14.48
C THR A 215 15.89 -11.55 14.74
N PHE A 216 16.65 -12.65 14.61
CA PHE A 216 18.10 -12.64 14.79
C PHE A 216 18.80 -11.77 13.73
N SER A 217 18.39 -11.89 12.46
CA SER A 217 18.93 -11.06 11.37
C SER A 217 18.57 -9.59 11.54
N ALA A 218 17.36 -9.28 12.00
CA ALA A 218 16.95 -7.90 12.24
C ALA A 218 17.80 -7.21 13.33
N ILE A 219 18.12 -7.92 14.41
CA ILE A 219 19.03 -7.42 15.46
C ILE A 219 20.41 -7.10 14.86
N ARG A 220 21.00 -8.03 14.11
CA ARG A 220 22.32 -7.84 13.48
C ARG A 220 22.38 -6.69 12.46
N VAL A 221 21.25 -6.41 11.82
CA VAL A 221 21.15 -5.28 10.87
C VAL A 221 21.01 -3.95 11.60
N ALA A 222 20.40 -3.97 12.79
CA ALA A 222 20.18 -2.77 13.60
C ALA A 222 21.44 -2.33 14.37
N ASP A 223 22.35 -3.25 14.68
CA ASP A 223 23.64 -3.00 15.34
C ASP A 223 24.69 -2.40 14.35
#